data_c9a433ce5965e67be3229b977a0b79e3
#
_entry.id   c9a433ce5965e67be3229b977a0b79e3
#
_cell.length_a   1.000
_cell.length_b   1.000
_cell.length_c   1.000
_cell.angle_alpha   90.00
_cell.angle_beta   90.00
_cell.angle_gamma   90.00
#
_symmetry.space_group_name_H-M   'P 1'
#
loop_
_entity.id
_entity.type
_entity.pdbx_description
1 polymer ?
#
loop_
_entity_poly.entity_id
_entity_poly.type
_entity_poly.pdbx_seq_one_letter_code
_entity_poly.pdbx_strand_id
1 'polypeptide(L)'
;TDGQIIDTIIHSIAGVLTSFGAEASAVGMLAVQTICNFFIPSGSGQAFVTMPIMSPLATLTGVPQQTAVLAYQFGDGFTNMVVPTSALVIGALALGKIPYGAWVRFVTPLLLKLFALAIIFLVTTVHLGDTLGFHPA
;
A
#
# COMPACT_ATOMS: atom_id res chain seq x y z
N THR A 1 25.72 6.31 8.59
CA THR A 1 25.69 4.87 8.24
C THR A 1 24.27 4.39 7.93
N ASP A 2 23.25 4.94 8.60
CA ASP A 2 21.85 4.52 8.38
C ASP A 2 21.30 4.95 7.02
N GLY A 3 21.72 6.09 6.50
CA GLY A 3 21.32 6.57 5.17
C GLY A 3 21.78 5.66 4.03
N GLN A 4 22.92 5.05 4.12
CA GLN A 4 23.46 4.16 3.07
C GLN A 4 22.69 2.83 2.95
N ILE A 5 22.11 2.32 4.03
CA ILE A 5 21.29 1.10 4.00
C ILE A 5 19.95 1.41 3.31
N ILE A 6 19.34 2.52 3.65
CA ILE A 6 18.08 2.97 3.03
C ILE A 6 18.30 3.23 1.54
N ASP A 7 19.37 3.95 1.17
CA ASP A 7 19.71 4.21 -0.24
C ASP A 7 19.95 2.91 -1.02
N THR A 8 20.63 1.93 -0.43
CA THR A 8 20.86 0.63 -1.08
C THR A 8 19.55 -0.14 -1.30
N ILE A 9 18.65 -0.12 -0.30
CA ILE A 9 17.32 -0.74 -0.42
C ILE A 9 16.49 -0.04 -1.50
N ILE A 10 16.46 1.29 -1.50
CA ILE A 10 15.74 2.08 -2.50
C ILE A 10 16.27 1.78 -3.90
N HIS A 11 17.59 1.79 -4.10
CA HIS A 11 18.20 1.48 -5.40
C HIS A 11 17.92 0.06 -5.89
N SER A 12 17.96 -0.91 -4.98
CA SER A 12 17.69 -2.31 -5.33
C SER A 12 16.23 -2.52 -5.75
N ILE A 13 15.30 -1.92 -5.01
CA ILE A 13 13.87 -1.98 -5.33
C ILE A 13 13.56 -1.16 -6.58
N ALA A 14 14.14 0.04 -6.72
CA ALA A 14 13.96 0.90 -7.88
C ALA A 14 14.44 0.22 -9.17
N GLY A 15 15.58 -0.47 -9.12
CA GLY A 15 16.12 -1.19 -10.29
C GLY A 15 15.17 -2.26 -10.84
N VAL A 16 14.40 -2.90 -9.96
CA VAL A 16 13.36 -3.86 -10.36
C VAL A 16 12.11 -3.13 -10.86
N LEU A 17 11.63 -2.12 -10.13
CA LEU A 17 10.38 -1.44 -10.44
C LEU A 17 10.47 -0.54 -11.68
N THR A 18 11.59 0.15 -11.90
CA THR A 18 11.78 1.02 -13.09
C THR A 18 11.75 0.25 -14.41
N SER A 19 12.07 -1.05 -14.40
CA SER A 19 11.96 -1.90 -15.57
C SER A 19 10.52 -2.18 -16.01
N PHE A 20 9.54 -1.98 -15.13
CA PHE A 20 8.13 -2.30 -15.35
C PHE A 20 7.24 -1.09 -15.67
N GLY A 21 7.79 0.14 -15.64
CA GLY A 21 7.03 1.37 -15.84
C GLY A 21 6.29 1.87 -14.59
N ALA A 22 5.81 3.11 -14.66
CA ALA A 22 5.19 3.80 -13.51
C ALA A 22 3.92 3.10 -12.99
N GLU A 23 3.11 2.54 -13.89
CA GLU A 23 1.86 1.84 -13.53
C GLU A 23 2.13 0.59 -12.71
N ALA A 24 3.03 -0.28 -13.20
CA ALA A 24 3.39 -1.48 -12.46
C ALA A 24 4.11 -1.15 -11.15
N SER A 25 4.85 -0.04 -11.09
CA SER A 25 5.47 0.47 -9.87
C SER A 25 4.43 0.90 -8.84
N ALA A 26 3.37 1.61 -9.26
CA ALA A 26 2.28 2.00 -8.37
C ALA A 26 1.54 0.78 -7.78
N VAL A 27 1.27 -0.24 -8.61
CA VAL A 27 0.68 -1.50 -8.14
C VAL A 27 1.64 -2.28 -7.24
N GLY A 28 2.94 -2.26 -7.54
CA GLY A 28 3.98 -2.83 -6.69
C GLY A 28 4.05 -2.17 -5.32
N MET A 29 3.91 -0.84 -5.26
CA MET A 29 3.82 -0.10 -4.00
C MET A 29 2.60 -0.53 -3.18
N LEU A 30 1.44 -0.70 -3.81
CA LEU A 30 0.24 -1.23 -3.13
C LEU A 30 0.50 -2.62 -2.53
N ALA A 31 1.13 -3.52 -3.28
CA ALA A 31 1.46 -4.86 -2.80
C ALA A 31 2.41 -4.82 -1.60
N VAL A 32 3.46 -4.00 -1.67
CA VAL A 32 4.40 -3.82 -0.55
C VAL A 32 3.69 -3.27 0.69
N GLN A 33 2.85 -2.25 0.54
CA GLN A 33 2.10 -1.68 1.66
C GLN A 33 1.12 -2.69 2.28
N THR A 34 0.48 -3.51 1.46
CA THR A 34 -0.38 -4.61 1.92
C THR A 34 0.39 -5.63 2.77
N ILE A 35 1.60 -5.99 2.35
CA ILE A 35 2.47 -6.90 3.10
C ILE A 35 2.96 -6.25 4.39
N CYS A 36 3.40 -4.99 4.33
CA CYS A 36 3.86 -4.24 5.51
C CYS A 36 2.78 -4.14 6.58
N ASN A 37 1.53 -3.96 6.19
CA ASN A 37 0.41 -3.85 7.13
C ASN A 37 0.18 -5.14 7.95
N PHE A 38 0.54 -6.30 7.43
CA PHE A 38 0.49 -7.54 8.20
C PHE A 38 1.39 -7.49 9.45
N PHE A 39 2.54 -6.82 9.34
CA PHE A 39 3.51 -6.67 10.42
C PHE A 39 3.27 -5.42 11.26
N ILE A 40 2.77 -4.35 10.65
CA ILE A 40 2.55 -3.03 11.26
C ILE A 40 1.09 -2.62 11.03
N PRO A 41 0.11 -3.22 11.76
CA PRO A 41 -1.33 -2.94 11.58
C PRO A 41 -1.72 -1.61 12.24
N SER A 42 -1.03 -0.54 11.89
CA SER A 42 -1.18 0.81 12.41
C SER A 42 -0.89 1.82 11.31
N GLY A 43 -1.90 2.55 10.87
CA GLY A 43 -1.76 3.50 9.77
C GLY A 43 -0.59 4.49 9.97
N SER A 44 -0.57 5.22 11.07
CA SER A 44 0.53 6.17 11.35
C SER A 44 1.88 5.48 11.54
N GLY A 45 1.91 4.31 12.19
CA GLY A 45 3.13 3.53 12.38
C GLY A 45 3.68 3.01 11.05
N GLN A 46 2.83 2.48 10.20
CA GLN A 46 3.23 2.02 8.86
C GLN A 46 3.72 3.19 8.01
N ALA A 47 3.01 4.32 7.98
CA ALA A 47 3.43 5.51 7.24
C ALA A 47 4.81 6.00 7.68
N PHE A 48 5.05 6.05 8.99
CA PHE A 48 6.34 6.49 9.54
C PHE A 48 7.50 5.61 9.07
N VAL A 49 7.29 4.31 8.94
CA VAL A 49 8.32 3.36 8.51
C VAL A 49 8.45 3.31 6.98
N THR A 50 7.34 3.30 6.25
CA THR A 50 7.36 3.00 4.81
C THR A 50 7.47 4.24 3.92
N MET A 51 6.88 5.38 4.31
CA MET A 51 6.85 6.56 3.44
C MET A 51 8.23 7.19 3.20
N PRO A 52 9.20 7.19 4.14
CA PRO A 52 10.56 7.63 3.85
C PRO A 52 11.27 6.83 2.75
N ILE A 53 10.82 5.60 2.49
CA ILE A 53 11.33 4.74 1.41
C ILE A 53 10.47 4.89 0.15
N MET A 54 9.16 4.90 0.31
CA MET A 54 8.22 4.94 -0.82
C MET A 54 8.21 6.27 -1.56
N SER A 55 8.41 7.40 -0.88
CA SER A 55 8.41 8.72 -1.51
C SER A 55 9.59 8.91 -2.48
N PRO A 56 10.86 8.66 -2.11
CA PRO A 56 11.96 8.68 -3.07
C PRO A 56 11.78 7.65 -4.21
N LEU A 57 11.26 6.47 -3.88
CA LEU A 57 11.00 5.42 -4.87
C LEU A 57 9.97 5.86 -5.91
N ALA A 58 8.90 6.54 -5.49
CA ALA A 58 7.89 7.11 -6.38
C ALA A 58 8.53 8.09 -7.37
N THR A 59 9.38 9.01 -6.89
CA THR A 59 10.11 9.95 -7.75
C THR A 59 10.99 9.22 -8.76
N LEU A 60 11.74 8.20 -8.34
CA LEU A 60 12.63 7.43 -9.22
C LEU A 60 11.89 6.62 -10.28
N THR A 61 10.68 6.17 -9.98
CA THR A 61 9.84 5.35 -10.89
C THR A 61 8.85 6.18 -11.71
N GLY A 62 8.84 7.51 -11.56
CA GLY A 62 7.90 8.39 -12.24
C GLY A 62 6.45 8.28 -11.75
N VAL A 63 6.23 7.74 -10.56
CA VAL A 63 4.91 7.65 -9.92
C VAL A 63 4.64 8.97 -9.20
N PRO A 64 3.48 9.63 -9.42
CA PRO A 64 3.10 10.81 -8.67
C PRO A 64 3.09 10.54 -7.15
N GLN A 65 3.57 11.50 -6.34
CA GLN A 65 3.64 11.33 -4.88
C GLN A 65 2.26 11.05 -4.27
N GLN A 66 1.23 11.68 -4.79
CA GLN A 66 -0.16 11.43 -4.36
C GLN A 66 -0.60 10.00 -4.64
N THR A 67 -0.17 9.43 -5.77
CA THR A 67 -0.44 8.02 -6.11
C THR A 67 0.28 7.07 -5.15
N ALA A 68 1.50 7.38 -4.74
CA ALA A 68 2.22 6.61 -3.72
C ALA A 68 1.50 6.65 -2.35
N VAL A 69 0.97 7.82 -1.97
CA VAL A 69 0.14 7.97 -0.76
C VAL A 69 -1.16 7.16 -0.88
N LEU A 70 -1.81 7.16 -2.05
CA LEU A 70 -3.01 6.36 -2.28
C LEU A 70 -2.72 4.86 -2.20
N ALA A 71 -1.60 4.40 -2.78
CA ALA A 71 -1.18 3.00 -2.68
C ALA A 71 -0.97 2.58 -1.21
N TYR A 72 -0.35 3.45 -0.40
CA TYR A 72 -0.24 3.26 1.03
C TYR A 72 -1.61 3.18 1.71
N GLN A 73 -2.50 4.14 1.47
CA GLN A 73 -3.83 4.21 2.10
C GLN A 73 -4.70 2.99 1.77
N PHE A 74 -4.67 2.54 0.52
CA PHE A 74 -5.41 1.34 0.11
C PHE A 74 -4.81 0.07 0.72
N GLY A 75 -3.47 -0.05 0.73
CA GLY A 75 -2.78 -1.19 1.33
C GLY A 75 -3.05 -1.31 2.82
N ASP A 76 -2.93 -0.22 3.57
CA ASP A 76 -3.22 -0.16 5.01
C ASP A 76 -4.72 -0.38 5.27
N GLY A 77 -5.59 0.45 4.68
CA GLY A 77 -7.01 0.47 5.02
C GLY A 77 -7.73 -0.85 4.71
N PHE A 78 -7.48 -1.44 3.54
CA PHE A 78 -8.16 -2.67 3.16
C PHE A 78 -7.64 -3.89 3.93
N THR A 79 -6.34 -3.96 4.13
CA THR A 79 -5.72 -5.09 4.80
C THR A 79 -6.05 -5.09 6.29
N ASN A 80 -6.18 -3.93 6.92
CA ASN A 80 -6.61 -3.82 8.32
C ASN A 80 -7.97 -4.44 8.61
N MET A 81 -8.82 -4.66 7.59
CA MET A 81 -10.10 -5.35 7.78
C MET A 81 -9.95 -6.86 8.02
N VAL A 82 -8.80 -7.44 7.69
CA VAL A 82 -8.61 -8.91 7.75
C VAL A 82 -7.36 -9.36 8.48
N VAL A 83 -6.36 -8.50 8.67
CA VAL A 83 -5.11 -8.98 9.31
C VAL A 83 -5.37 -9.43 10.76
N PRO A 84 -4.90 -10.62 11.13
CA PRO A 84 -5.10 -11.14 12.48
C PRO A 84 -4.28 -10.40 13.54
N THR A 85 -3.31 -9.59 13.11
CA THR A 85 -2.51 -8.73 13.98
C THR A 85 -3.22 -7.43 14.36
N SER A 86 -4.34 -7.09 13.71
CA SER A 86 -5.15 -5.93 14.06
C SER A 86 -5.96 -6.19 15.32
N ALA A 87 -5.54 -5.58 16.43
CA ALA A 87 -6.23 -5.68 17.72
C ALA A 87 -7.70 -5.20 17.64
N LEU A 88 -7.97 -4.20 16.78
CA LEU A 88 -9.31 -3.68 16.57
C LEU A 88 -10.26 -4.74 15.98
N VAL A 89 -9.81 -5.42 14.92
CA VAL A 89 -10.60 -6.47 14.25
C VAL A 89 -10.81 -7.65 15.21
N ILE A 90 -9.74 -8.14 15.81
CA ILE A 90 -9.83 -9.28 16.73
C ILE A 90 -10.69 -8.95 17.95
N GLY A 91 -10.54 -7.74 18.52
CA GLY A 91 -11.37 -7.28 19.64
C GLY A 91 -12.86 -7.19 19.27
N ALA A 92 -13.19 -6.60 18.13
CA ALA A 92 -14.57 -6.49 17.64
C ALA A 92 -15.19 -7.87 17.38
N LEU A 93 -14.47 -8.79 16.75
CA LEU A 93 -14.93 -10.16 16.48
C LEU A 93 -15.15 -10.94 17.80
N ALA A 94 -14.26 -10.77 18.77
CA ALA A 94 -14.40 -11.39 20.08
C ALA A 94 -15.66 -10.91 20.81
N LEU A 95 -15.92 -9.59 20.83
CA LEU A 95 -17.12 -9.00 21.40
C LEU A 95 -18.40 -9.48 20.67
N GLY A 96 -18.35 -9.58 19.35
CA GLY A 96 -19.45 -10.08 18.54
C GLY A 96 -19.60 -11.60 18.56
N LYS A 97 -18.69 -12.34 19.22
CA LYS A 97 -18.63 -13.81 19.22
C LYS A 97 -18.60 -14.40 17.80
N ILE A 98 -17.96 -13.69 16.87
CA ILE A 98 -17.85 -14.10 15.46
C ILE A 98 -16.51 -14.83 15.27
N PRO A 99 -16.51 -16.08 14.76
CA PRO A 99 -15.27 -16.77 14.43
C PRO A 99 -14.49 -16.03 13.34
N TYR A 100 -13.19 -15.84 13.53
CA TYR A 100 -12.33 -15.13 12.58
C TYR A 100 -12.43 -15.69 11.15
N GLY A 101 -12.45 -17.02 10.99
CA GLY A 101 -12.58 -17.67 9.69
C GLY A 101 -13.91 -17.37 8.97
N ALA A 102 -15.01 -17.20 9.73
CA ALA A 102 -16.29 -16.78 9.17
C ALA A 102 -16.24 -15.33 8.68
N TRP A 103 -15.61 -14.45 9.45
CA TRP A 103 -15.38 -13.07 9.08
C TRP A 103 -14.55 -12.95 7.79
N VAL A 104 -13.38 -13.61 7.74
CA VAL A 104 -12.51 -13.59 6.55
C VAL A 104 -13.27 -14.05 5.32
N ARG A 105 -14.00 -15.16 5.40
CA ARG A 105 -14.81 -15.68 4.28
C ARG A 105 -15.88 -14.69 3.82
N PHE A 106 -16.49 -13.99 4.76
CA PHE A 106 -17.51 -12.98 4.45
C PHE A 106 -16.92 -11.74 3.77
N VAL A 107 -15.78 -11.24 4.25
CA VAL A 107 -15.20 -9.98 3.76
C VAL A 107 -14.32 -10.16 2.52
N THR A 108 -13.78 -11.34 2.27
CA THR A 108 -12.88 -11.61 1.13
C THR A 108 -13.45 -11.17 -0.23
N PRO A 109 -14.71 -11.48 -0.61
CA PRO A 109 -15.24 -11.03 -1.90
C PRO A 109 -15.35 -9.50 -2.01
N LEU A 110 -15.58 -8.81 -0.91
CA LEU A 110 -15.54 -7.35 -0.86
C LEU A 110 -14.13 -6.83 -1.06
N LEU A 111 -13.16 -7.41 -0.34
CA LEU A 111 -11.74 -7.04 -0.46
C LEU A 111 -11.21 -7.21 -1.87
N LEU A 112 -11.52 -8.31 -2.53
CA LEU A 112 -11.10 -8.55 -3.92
C LEU A 112 -11.62 -7.45 -4.85
N LYS A 113 -12.88 -7.03 -4.68
CA LYS A 113 -13.46 -5.92 -5.46
C LYS A 113 -12.77 -4.58 -5.14
N LEU A 114 -12.49 -4.32 -3.87
CA LEU A 114 -11.81 -3.10 -3.43
C LEU A 114 -10.37 -3.06 -3.95
N PHE A 115 -9.62 -4.15 -3.91
CA PHE A 115 -8.28 -4.21 -4.49
C PHE A 115 -8.29 -4.05 -6.01
N ALA A 116 -9.25 -4.67 -6.72
CA ALA A 116 -9.41 -4.48 -8.16
C ALA A 116 -9.70 -3.00 -8.48
N LEU A 117 -10.60 -2.37 -7.74
CA LEU A 117 -10.91 -0.95 -7.89
C LEU A 117 -9.70 -0.07 -7.56
N ALA A 118 -8.94 -0.38 -6.51
CA ALA A 118 -7.72 0.33 -6.15
C ALA A 118 -6.67 0.27 -7.26
N ILE A 119 -6.45 -0.89 -7.86
CA ILE A 119 -5.52 -1.06 -8.98
C ILE A 119 -5.95 -0.20 -10.17
N ILE A 120 -7.23 -0.25 -10.55
CA ILE A 120 -7.77 0.58 -11.63
C ILE A 120 -7.56 2.07 -11.31
N PHE A 121 -7.82 2.48 -10.07
CA PHE A 121 -7.68 3.87 -9.66
C PHE A 121 -6.21 4.32 -9.66
N LEU A 122 -5.29 3.50 -9.15
CA LEU A 122 -3.85 3.80 -9.17
C LEU A 122 -3.31 3.93 -10.59
N VAL A 123 -3.66 3.03 -11.49
CA VAL A 123 -3.28 3.11 -12.90
C VAL A 123 -3.85 4.38 -13.54
N THR A 124 -5.11 4.70 -13.25
CA THR A 124 -5.74 5.93 -13.75
C THR A 124 -5.04 7.19 -13.24
N THR A 125 -4.64 7.24 -11.96
CA THR A 125 -3.92 8.39 -11.39
C THR A 125 -2.51 8.55 -11.94
N VAL A 126 -1.86 7.48 -12.37
CA VAL A 126 -0.57 7.57 -13.08
C VAL A 126 -0.76 8.19 -14.47
N HIS A 127 -1.80 7.80 -15.22
CA HIS A 127 -2.05 8.32 -16.57
C HIS A 127 -2.62 9.74 -16.59
N LEU A 128 -3.52 10.05 -15.68
CA LEU A 128 -4.24 11.33 -15.61
C LEU A 128 -3.65 12.28 -14.56
N GLY A 129 -2.47 11.95 -14.02
CA GLY A 129 -1.84 12.71 -12.96
C GLY A 129 -1.74 14.19 -13.27
N ASP A 130 -1.28 14.53 -14.47
CA ASP A 130 -1.13 15.91 -14.92
C ASP A 130 -2.48 16.65 -14.99
N THR A 131 -3.55 15.98 -15.42
CA THR A 131 -4.89 16.57 -15.53
C THR A 131 -5.60 16.67 -14.18
N LEU A 132 -5.24 15.80 -13.23
CA LEU A 132 -5.76 15.80 -11.87
C LEU A 132 -4.95 16.68 -10.91
N GLY A 133 -3.88 17.30 -11.40
CA GLY A 133 -2.98 18.11 -10.59
C GLY A 133 -2.00 17.27 -9.72
N PHE A 134 -1.84 16.00 -10.05
CA PHE A 134 -0.86 15.11 -9.41
C PHE A 134 0.46 15.19 -10.18
N HIS A 135 1.29 16.16 -9.81
CA HIS A 135 2.59 16.31 -10.45
C HIS A 135 3.62 15.36 -9.86
N PRO A 136 4.49 14.75 -10.71
CA PRO A 136 5.69 14.11 -10.21
C PRO A 136 6.56 15.16 -9.52
N ALA A 137 7.16 14.81 -8.39
CA ALA A 137 8.02 15.71 -7.64
C ALA A 137 9.41 15.82 -8.30
#